data_b1c9e5ac05129eafecbe44976bd628a1
#
_entry.id   b1c9e5ac05129eafecbe44976bd628a1
#
_cell.length_a   1.000
_cell.length_b   1.000
_cell.length_c   1.000
_cell.angle_alpha   90.00
_cell.angle_beta   90.00
_cell.angle_gamma   90.00
#
_symmetry.space_group_name_H-M   'P 1'
#
loop_
_entity.id
_entity.type
_entity.pdbx_description
1 polymer ?
#
loop_
_entity_poly.entity_id
_entity_poly.type
_entity_poly.pdbx_seq_one_letter_code
_entity_poly.pdbx_strand_id
1 'polypeptide(L)' 'PKLSRVIQIMEQAIEDPISPATLARDVGMSTRQLERLFRRYLSRSPKRYYMELRLQKARNLLMQTDMSVINVALACGFA' A
#
# COMPACT_ATOMS: atom_id res chain seq x y z
N PRO A 1 6.34 -5.06 -15.97
CA PRO A 1 6.26 -6.12 -14.99
C PRO A 1 5.13 -5.93 -13.99
N LYS A 2 4.53 -7.05 -13.61
CA LYS A 2 3.32 -7.03 -12.78
C LYS A 2 3.56 -6.50 -11.38
N LEU A 3 4.70 -6.82 -10.77
CA LEU A 3 5.00 -6.37 -9.41
C LEU A 3 5.10 -4.85 -9.33
N SER A 4 5.82 -4.23 -10.26
CA SER A 4 5.92 -2.77 -10.28
C SER A 4 4.56 -2.11 -10.54
N ARG A 5 3.71 -2.75 -11.33
CA ARG A 5 2.34 -2.26 -11.55
C ARG A 5 1.52 -2.27 -10.28
N VAL A 6 1.60 -3.35 -9.50
CA VAL A 6 0.91 -3.43 -8.21
C VAL A 6 1.41 -2.34 -7.27
N ILE A 7 2.71 -2.13 -7.19
CA ILE A 7 3.28 -1.09 -6.34
C ILE A 7 2.79 0.30 -6.75
N GLN A 8 2.72 0.58 -8.05
CA GLN A 8 2.17 1.86 -8.54
C GLN A 8 0.73 2.05 -8.11
N ILE A 9 -0.09 1.00 -8.21
CA ILE A 9 -1.49 1.05 -7.79
C ILE A 9 -1.57 1.34 -6.29
N MET A 10 -0.77 0.67 -5.48
CA MET A 10 -0.71 0.91 -4.03
C MET A 10 -0.33 2.35 -3.71
N GLU A 11 0.67 2.88 -4.40
CA GLU A 11 1.14 4.25 -4.17
C GLU A 11 0.08 5.29 -4.52
N GLN A 12 -0.80 4.99 -5.46
CA GLN A 12 -1.88 5.87 -5.86
C GLN A 12 -3.15 5.70 -5.02
N ALA A 13 -3.26 4.62 -4.26
CA ALA A 13 -4.44 4.27 -3.48
C ALA A 13 -4.11 4.18 -1.99
N ILE A 14 -3.58 5.26 -1.42
CA ILE A 14 -3.20 5.31 -0.02
C ILE A 14 -4.40 5.59 0.88
N GLU A 15 -5.25 6.55 0.50
CA GLU A 15 -6.40 6.95 1.31
C GLU A 15 -7.45 5.85 1.41
N ASP A 16 -7.70 5.16 0.29
CA ASP A 16 -8.67 4.08 0.22
C ASP A 16 -7.95 2.79 -0.22
N PRO A 17 -7.31 2.09 0.71
CA PRO A 17 -6.50 0.93 0.35
C PRO A 17 -7.29 -0.17 -0.35
N ILE A 18 -6.68 -0.73 -1.39
CA ILE A 18 -7.26 -1.78 -2.20
C ILE A 18 -6.85 -3.13 -1.61
N SER A 19 -7.80 -4.09 -1.54
CA SER A 19 -7.50 -5.42 -0.98
C SER A 19 -6.47 -6.17 -1.83
N PRO A 20 -5.68 -7.08 -1.21
CA PRO A 20 -4.74 -7.90 -1.97
C PRO A 20 -5.39 -8.71 -3.09
N ALA A 21 -6.62 -9.22 -2.86
CA ALA A 21 -7.34 -9.96 -3.88
C ALA A 21 -7.65 -9.11 -5.11
N THR A 22 -8.08 -7.86 -4.88
CA THR A 22 -8.37 -6.94 -5.97
C THR A 22 -7.09 -6.52 -6.71
N LEU A 23 -6.01 -6.25 -5.96
CA LEU A 23 -4.72 -5.92 -6.56
C LEU A 23 -4.23 -7.04 -7.48
N ALA A 24 -4.31 -8.29 -6.99
CA ALA A 24 -3.89 -9.44 -7.78
C ALA A 24 -4.72 -9.56 -9.05
N ARG A 25 -6.06 -9.47 -8.91
CA ARG A 25 -6.96 -9.58 -10.05
C ARG A 25 -6.68 -8.51 -11.11
N ASP A 26 -6.41 -7.28 -10.68
CA ASP A 26 -6.18 -6.16 -11.59
C ASP A 26 -4.93 -6.34 -12.46
N VAL A 27 -3.99 -7.16 -12.01
CA VAL A 27 -2.78 -7.46 -12.81
C VAL A 27 -2.77 -8.90 -13.33
N GLY A 28 -3.90 -9.59 -13.26
CA GLY A 28 -4.04 -10.94 -13.82
C GLY A 28 -3.28 -12.02 -13.05
N MET A 29 -3.28 -11.94 -11.71
CA MET A 29 -2.61 -12.91 -10.84
C MET A 29 -3.59 -13.42 -9.79
N SER A 30 -3.28 -14.59 -9.24
CA SER A 30 -3.93 -15.04 -8.02
C SER A 30 -3.32 -14.33 -6.82
N THR A 31 -4.05 -14.27 -5.71
CA THR A 31 -3.54 -13.72 -4.46
C THR A 31 -2.26 -14.45 -4.02
N ARG A 32 -2.24 -15.77 -4.19
CA ARG A 32 -1.08 -16.59 -3.84
C ARG A 32 0.16 -16.21 -4.66
N GLN A 33 -0.01 -16.01 -5.97
CA GLN A 33 1.09 -15.57 -6.82
C GLN A 33 1.61 -14.20 -6.39
N LEU A 34 0.71 -13.29 -6.07
CA LEU A 34 1.09 -11.96 -5.60
C LEU A 34 1.88 -12.03 -4.30
N GLU A 35 1.42 -12.84 -3.33
CA GLU A 35 2.13 -13.02 -2.07
C GLU A 35 3.52 -13.60 -2.29
N ARG A 36 3.66 -14.56 -3.21
CA ARG A 36 4.96 -15.16 -3.53
C ARG A 36 5.92 -14.15 -4.13
N LEU A 37 5.45 -13.28 -5.03
CA LEU A 37 6.28 -12.23 -5.61
C LEU A 37 6.74 -11.23 -4.57
N PHE A 38 5.83 -10.79 -3.69
CA PHE A 38 6.20 -9.87 -2.62
C PHE A 38 7.24 -10.49 -1.69
N ARG A 39 7.00 -11.75 -1.30
CA ARG A 39 7.94 -12.46 -0.42
C ARG A 39 9.32 -12.61 -1.07
N ARG A 40 9.35 -12.95 -2.35
CA ARG A 40 10.59 -13.18 -3.08
C ARG A 40 11.41 -11.91 -3.28
N TYR A 41 10.78 -10.81 -3.68
CA TYR A 41 11.49 -9.60 -4.07
C TYR A 41 11.51 -8.51 -3.01
N LEU A 42 10.56 -8.51 -2.08
CA LEU A 42 10.41 -7.47 -1.08
C LEU A 42 10.48 -7.98 0.36
N SER A 43 10.60 -9.29 0.54
CA SER A 43 10.76 -9.97 1.84
C SER A 43 9.61 -9.70 2.82
N ARG A 44 8.42 -9.40 2.32
CA ARG A 44 7.24 -9.15 3.15
C ARG A 44 5.96 -9.40 2.36
N SER A 45 4.83 -9.48 3.08
CA SER A 45 3.54 -9.66 2.43
C SER A 45 3.06 -8.37 1.75
N PRO A 46 2.14 -8.46 0.77
CA PRO A 46 1.53 -7.27 0.19
C PRO A 46 0.89 -6.37 1.24
N LYS A 47 0.20 -6.95 2.22
CA LYS A 47 -0.46 -6.20 3.27
C LYS A 47 0.53 -5.39 4.10
N ARG A 48 1.65 -6.00 4.47
CA ARG A 48 2.69 -5.32 5.25
C ARG A 48 3.36 -4.21 4.43
N TYR A 49 3.69 -4.49 3.18
CA TYR A 49 4.27 -3.50 2.29
C TYR A 49 3.35 -2.28 2.14
N TYR A 50 2.06 -2.53 1.94
CA TYR A 50 1.07 -1.49 1.80
C TYR A 50 0.95 -0.65 3.08
N MET A 51 0.95 -1.31 4.23
CA MET A 51 0.95 -0.61 5.52
C MET A 51 2.15 0.30 5.66
N GLU A 52 3.33 -0.16 5.27
CA GLU A 52 4.57 0.62 5.33
C GLU A 52 4.50 1.86 4.42
N LEU A 53 3.92 1.74 3.24
CA LEU A 53 3.70 2.89 2.36
C LEU A 53 2.80 3.94 3.02
N ARG A 54 1.72 3.49 3.64
CA ARG A 54 0.76 4.37 4.29
C ARG A 54 1.36 5.04 5.51
N LEU A 55 2.13 4.31 6.31
CA LEU A 55 2.84 4.86 7.46
C LEU A 55 3.90 5.87 7.05
N GLN A 56 4.61 5.61 5.95
CA GLN A 56 5.60 6.56 5.45
C GLN A 56 4.96 7.87 5.02
N LYS A 57 3.82 7.80 4.34
CA LYS A 57 3.08 9.02 3.97
C LYS A 57 2.58 9.75 5.20
N ALA A 58 2.09 9.02 6.21
CA ALA A 58 1.62 9.63 7.45
C ALA A 58 2.77 10.38 8.15
N ARG A 59 3.94 9.75 8.23
CA ARG A 59 5.12 10.37 8.81
C ARG A 59 5.48 11.66 8.06
N ASN A 60 5.49 11.61 6.73
CA ASN A 60 5.81 12.78 5.92
C ASN A 60 4.83 13.92 6.15
N LEU A 61 3.53 13.62 6.22
CA LEU A 61 2.50 14.62 6.47
C LEU A 61 2.63 15.25 7.87
N LEU A 62 2.92 14.44 8.88
CA LEU A 62 3.12 14.92 10.25
C LEU A 62 4.34 15.84 10.35
N MET A 63 5.39 15.55 9.61
CA MET A 63 6.62 16.34 9.67
C MET A 63 6.63 17.55 8.77
N GLN A 64 5.85 17.55 7.69
CA GLN A 64 5.91 18.57 6.65
C GLN A 64 4.68 19.45 6.57
N THR A 65 3.65 19.18 7.37
CA THR A 65 2.41 19.96 7.37
C THR A 65 1.93 20.20 8.80
N ASP A 66 0.92 21.07 8.94
CA ASP A 66 0.26 21.33 10.21
C ASP A 66 -1.01 20.49 10.39
N MET A 67 -1.20 19.44 9.60
CA MET A 67 -2.36 18.59 9.70
C MET A 67 -2.46 17.94 11.08
N SER A 68 -3.68 17.77 11.57
CA SER A 68 -3.92 17.06 12.82
C SER A 68 -3.61 15.57 12.64
N VAL A 69 -3.32 14.86 13.73
CA VAL A 69 -3.09 13.42 13.72
C VAL A 69 -4.29 12.68 13.12
N ILE A 70 -5.51 13.08 13.49
CA ILE A 70 -6.73 12.45 12.97
C ILE A 70 -6.83 12.65 11.46
N ASN A 71 -6.58 13.86 10.97
CA ASN A 71 -6.65 14.11 9.53
C ASN A 71 -5.55 13.37 8.77
N VAL A 72 -4.36 13.26 9.33
CA VAL A 72 -3.29 12.44 8.73
C VAL A 72 -3.72 10.98 8.65
N ALA A 73 -4.31 10.44 9.72
CA ALA A 73 -4.78 9.06 9.73
C ALA A 73 -5.82 8.83 8.63
N LEU A 74 -6.77 9.75 8.48
CA LEU A 74 -7.79 9.67 7.43
C LEU A 74 -7.16 9.72 6.03
N ALA A 75 -6.22 10.63 5.83
CA ALA A 75 -5.55 10.79 4.53
C ALA A 75 -4.70 9.57 4.16
N CYS A 76 -4.31 8.76 5.13
CA CYS A 76 -3.45 7.60 4.90
C CYS A 76 -4.20 6.26 5.06
N GLY A 77 -5.52 6.29 5.12
CA GLY A 77 -6.34 5.08 5.13
C GLY A 77 -6.39 4.34 6.46
N PHE A 78 -6.13 5.02 7.57
CA PHE A 78 -6.14 4.42 8.91
C PHE A 78 -7.43 4.68 9.69
N ALA A 79 -8.41 5.18 9.05
CA ALA A 79 -9.67 5.49 9.74
C ALA A 79 -10.50 4.25 10.01
#